data_4d2837f2bbfd355746bc233f9c9187f8
#
_entry.id   4d2837f2bbfd355746bc233f9c9187f8
#
_cell.length_a   1.000
_cell.length_b   1.000
_cell.length_c   1.000
_cell.angle_alpha   90.00
_cell.angle_beta   90.00
_cell.angle_gamma   90.00
#
_symmetry.space_group_name_H-M   'P 1'
#
loop_
_entity.id
_entity.type
_entity.pdbx_description
1 polymer ?
#
loop_
_entity_poly.entity_id
_entity_poly.type
_entity_poly.pdbx_seq_one_letter_code
_entity_poly.pdbx_strand_id
1 'polypeptide(L)'
;MINVTGFRYCRLGTANLEETVKFATDIIGLEEVGRENGSVYMRGDDRDHNICYFEGDPNDHTLGLQLDTFEELDAAESALQAYGLEVHRGTEEGATARRCMGYINFKDPSGN
;
A
#
# COMPACT_ATOMS: atom_id res chain seq x y z
N MET A 1 -19.29 -4.19 10.72
CA MET A 1 -17.91 -4.73 10.60
C MET A 1 -17.38 -4.42 9.21
N ILE A 2 -16.12 -4.01 9.12
CA ILE A 2 -15.48 -3.76 7.83
C ILE A 2 -15.30 -5.10 7.08
N ASN A 3 -15.61 -5.10 5.79
CA ASN A 3 -15.57 -6.32 4.98
C ASN A 3 -14.30 -6.37 4.12
N VAL A 4 -13.17 -6.70 4.74
CA VAL A 4 -11.89 -6.87 4.03
C VAL A 4 -11.94 -8.14 3.19
N THR A 5 -11.66 -8.02 1.90
CA THR A 5 -11.68 -9.15 0.95
C THR A 5 -10.30 -9.70 0.62
N GLY A 6 -9.23 -9.04 1.05
CA GLY A 6 -7.87 -9.56 0.87
C GLY A 6 -6.80 -8.54 1.18
N PHE A 7 -5.55 -9.00 1.06
CA PHE A 7 -4.38 -8.13 1.06
C PHE A 7 -4.11 -7.67 -0.37
N ARG A 8 -3.81 -6.41 -0.55
CA ARG A 8 -3.59 -5.87 -1.89
C ARG A 8 -2.11 -5.60 -2.17
N TYR A 9 -1.42 -4.93 -1.26
CA TYR A 9 -0.03 -4.54 -1.45
C TYR A 9 0.65 -4.18 -0.13
N CYS A 10 1.99 -4.13 -0.17
CA CYS A 10 2.80 -3.47 0.84
C CYS A 10 3.57 -2.33 0.18
N ARG A 11 3.68 -1.21 0.86
CA ARG A 11 4.54 -0.11 0.47
C ARG A 11 5.66 0.00 1.49
N LEU A 12 6.90 -0.05 1.02
CA LEU A 12 8.07 -0.13 1.90
C LEU A 12 9.08 0.94 1.50
N GLY A 13 9.43 1.80 2.45
CA GLY A 13 10.48 2.79 2.26
C GLY A 13 11.86 2.12 2.29
N THR A 14 12.78 2.66 1.53
CA THR A 14 14.18 2.20 1.51
C THR A 14 15.15 3.37 1.36
N ALA A 15 16.26 3.29 2.05
CA ALA A 15 17.32 4.29 1.95
C ALA A 15 18.12 4.15 0.65
N ASN A 16 18.09 2.98 0.01
CA ASN A 16 18.79 2.72 -1.26
C ASN A 16 17.89 1.87 -2.16
N LEU A 17 17.14 2.56 -3.02
CA LEU A 17 16.12 1.94 -3.85
C LEU A 17 16.73 0.89 -4.81
N GLU A 18 17.82 1.22 -5.49
CA GLU A 18 18.42 0.32 -6.48
C GLU A 18 18.97 -0.95 -5.84
N GLU A 19 19.60 -0.83 -4.69
CA GLU A 19 20.12 -1.99 -3.95
C GLU A 19 18.98 -2.88 -3.48
N THR A 20 17.90 -2.29 -2.97
CA THR A 20 16.73 -3.04 -2.51
C THR A 20 16.03 -3.76 -3.67
N VAL A 21 15.87 -3.09 -4.82
CA VAL A 21 15.27 -3.70 -6.01
C VAL A 21 16.14 -4.84 -6.53
N LYS A 22 17.43 -4.66 -6.56
CA LYS A 22 18.38 -5.72 -6.96
C LYS A 22 18.27 -6.93 -6.03
N PHE A 23 18.20 -6.72 -4.74
CA PHE A 23 17.99 -7.80 -3.77
C PHE A 23 16.66 -8.50 -4.01
N ALA A 24 15.58 -7.74 -4.19
CA ALA A 24 14.25 -8.29 -4.41
C ALA A 24 14.19 -9.14 -5.69
N THR A 25 14.86 -8.70 -6.75
CA THR A 25 14.91 -9.42 -8.02
C THR A 25 15.83 -10.64 -7.97
N ASP A 26 17.06 -10.45 -7.54
CA ASP A 26 18.12 -11.48 -7.64
C ASP A 26 18.03 -12.55 -6.54
N ILE A 27 17.60 -12.16 -5.33
CA ILE A 27 17.57 -13.06 -4.18
C ILE A 27 16.16 -13.55 -3.88
N ILE A 28 15.19 -12.63 -3.80
CA ILE A 28 13.81 -12.99 -3.49
C ILE A 28 13.08 -13.56 -4.72
N GLY A 29 13.46 -13.11 -5.91
CA GLY A 29 12.87 -13.60 -7.16
C GLY A 29 11.60 -12.87 -7.57
N LEU A 30 11.41 -11.63 -7.11
CA LEU A 30 10.29 -10.83 -7.54
C LEU A 30 10.52 -10.26 -8.94
N GLU A 31 9.44 -10.03 -9.67
CA GLU A 31 9.46 -9.40 -10.98
C GLU A 31 9.21 -7.89 -10.83
N GLU A 32 10.07 -7.08 -11.40
CA GLU A 32 9.82 -5.65 -11.51
C GLU A 32 8.84 -5.41 -12.66
N VAL A 33 7.69 -4.79 -12.37
CA VAL A 33 6.62 -4.57 -13.36
C VAL A 33 6.47 -3.11 -13.76
N GLY A 34 7.14 -2.19 -13.10
CA GLY A 34 7.12 -0.79 -13.48
C GLY A 34 7.83 0.11 -12.49
N ARG A 35 8.12 1.32 -12.94
CA ARG A 35 8.69 2.40 -12.13
C ARG A 35 7.98 3.68 -12.45
N GLU A 36 7.71 4.49 -11.43
CA GLU A 36 7.04 5.76 -11.59
C GLU A 36 7.31 6.65 -10.39
N ASN A 37 7.78 7.88 -10.64
CA ASN A 37 7.95 8.91 -9.59
C ASN A 37 8.69 8.44 -8.34
N GLY A 38 9.81 7.71 -8.51
CA GLY A 38 10.62 7.23 -7.39
C GLY A 38 10.08 5.97 -6.71
N SER A 39 9.06 5.35 -7.27
CA SER A 39 8.50 4.09 -6.80
C SER A 39 8.78 2.97 -7.79
N VAL A 40 9.07 1.77 -7.28
CA VAL A 40 9.27 0.57 -8.08
C VAL A 40 8.25 -0.46 -7.67
N TYR A 41 7.48 -0.93 -8.64
CA TYR A 41 6.39 -1.90 -8.41
C TYR A 41 6.89 -3.30 -8.74
N MET A 42 6.73 -4.21 -7.78
CA MET A 42 7.22 -5.59 -7.86
C MET A 42 6.06 -6.55 -7.65
N ARG A 43 6.16 -7.75 -8.25
CA ARG A 43 5.17 -8.80 -8.01
C ARG A 43 5.82 -10.18 -7.91
N GLY A 44 5.17 -11.06 -7.13
CA GLY A 44 5.53 -12.47 -7.03
C GLY A 44 4.40 -13.38 -7.52
N ASP A 45 3.29 -12.81 -7.99
CA ASP A 45 2.14 -13.55 -8.54
C ASP A 45 1.57 -12.79 -9.75
N ASP A 46 0.33 -13.04 -10.13
CA ASP A 46 -0.32 -12.44 -11.30
C ASP A 46 -1.05 -11.12 -11.03
N ARG A 47 -0.92 -10.55 -9.83
CA ARG A 47 -1.48 -9.23 -9.52
C ARG A 47 -0.71 -8.13 -10.23
N ASP A 48 -1.28 -6.92 -10.26
CA ASP A 48 -0.61 -5.74 -10.78
C ASP A 48 0.73 -5.53 -10.07
N HIS A 49 0.72 -5.55 -8.75
CA HIS A 49 1.91 -5.57 -7.90
C HIS A 49 1.54 -6.05 -6.50
N ASN A 50 2.54 -6.54 -5.77
CA ASN A 50 2.39 -6.94 -4.36
C ASN A 50 3.17 -6.02 -3.45
N ILE A 51 4.32 -5.56 -3.89
CA ILE A 51 5.23 -4.71 -3.13
C ILE A 51 5.58 -3.50 -3.98
N CYS A 52 5.53 -2.33 -3.35
CA CYS A 52 6.04 -1.10 -3.92
C CYS A 52 7.18 -0.59 -3.04
N TYR A 53 8.38 -0.53 -3.57
CA TYR A 53 9.50 0.11 -2.90
C TYR A 53 9.59 1.57 -3.31
N PHE A 54 9.82 2.45 -2.36
CA PHE A 54 10.04 3.87 -2.63
C PHE A 54 11.22 4.39 -1.83
N GLU A 55 11.88 5.41 -2.33
CA GLU A 55 13.00 6.02 -1.63
C GLU A 55 12.47 6.81 -0.44
N GLY A 56 12.90 6.44 0.77
CA GLY A 56 12.42 7.05 2.00
C GLY A 56 12.88 6.30 3.24
N ASP A 57 12.30 6.61 4.39
CA ASP A 57 12.61 5.99 5.67
C ASP A 57 12.24 4.50 5.64
N PRO A 58 13.18 3.58 5.97
CA PRO A 58 12.87 2.15 6.07
C PRO A 58 11.79 1.80 7.11
N ASN A 59 11.52 2.69 8.06
CA ASN A 59 10.43 2.51 9.02
C ASN A 59 9.08 2.96 8.47
N ASP A 60 9.05 3.59 7.31
CA ASP A 60 7.81 3.98 6.65
C ASP A 60 7.30 2.81 5.82
N HIS A 61 6.29 2.13 6.34
CA HIS A 61 5.69 0.97 5.69
C HIS A 61 4.18 1.04 5.80
N THR A 62 3.50 0.53 4.79
CA THR A 62 2.04 0.50 4.71
C THR A 62 1.59 -0.85 4.19
N LEU A 63 0.55 -1.39 4.81
CA LEU A 63 -0.12 -2.58 4.35
C LEU A 63 -1.47 -2.18 3.74
N GLY A 64 -1.70 -2.54 2.49
CA GLY A 64 -2.95 -2.26 1.80
C GLY A 64 -3.93 -3.42 1.93
N LEU A 65 -5.08 -3.14 2.51
CA LEU A 65 -6.20 -4.07 2.61
C LEU A 65 -7.23 -3.72 1.55
N GLN A 66 -7.84 -4.73 0.96
CA GLN A 66 -8.79 -4.54 -0.13
C GLN A 66 -10.23 -4.52 0.36
N LEU A 67 -10.97 -3.53 -0.13
CA LEU A 67 -12.43 -3.49 -0.11
C LEU A 67 -12.92 -3.48 -1.57
N ASP A 68 -14.14 -3.91 -1.80
CA ASP A 68 -14.62 -4.10 -3.17
C ASP A 68 -15.37 -2.89 -3.74
N THR A 69 -15.92 -2.02 -2.91
CA THR A 69 -16.74 -0.88 -3.35
C THR A 69 -16.42 0.40 -2.59
N PHE A 70 -16.73 1.54 -3.20
CA PHE A 70 -16.64 2.84 -2.52
C PHE A 70 -17.61 2.95 -1.34
N GLU A 71 -18.76 2.31 -1.43
CA GLU A 71 -19.72 2.26 -0.33
C GLU A 71 -19.13 1.58 0.89
N GLU A 72 -18.41 0.47 0.68
CA GLU A 72 -17.68 -0.22 1.75
C GLU A 72 -16.53 0.61 2.29
N LEU A 73 -15.86 1.39 1.44
CA LEU A 73 -14.79 2.29 1.86
C LEU A 73 -15.34 3.40 2.77
N ASP A 74 -16.48 3.99 2.41
CA ASP A 74 -17.15 5.01 3.23
C ASP A 74 -17.59 4.44 4.57
N ALA A 75 -18.14 3.23 4.57
CA ALA A 75 -18.54 2.53 5.79
C ALA A 75 -17.33 2.22 6.68
N ALA A 76 -16.21 1.84 6.10
CA ALA A 76 -14.98 1.59 6.84
C ALA A 76 -14.44 2.86 7.48
N GLU A 77 -14.43 3.97 6.75
CA GLU A 77 -14.02 5.27 7.30
C GLU A 77 -14.86 5.64 8.53
N SER A 78 -16.16 5.52 8.41
CA SER A 78 -17.08 5.83 9.51
C SER A 78 -16.87 4.91 10.73
N ALA A 79 -16.67 3.62 10.49
CA ALA A 79 -16.46 2.64 11.56
C ALA A 79 -15.14 2.90 12.31
N LEU A 80 -14.07 3.23 11.60
CA LEU A 80 -12.77 3.52 12.20
C LEU A 80 -12.80 4.83 12.99
N GLN A 81 -13.48 5.85 12.47
CA GLN A 81 -13.68 7.11 13.18
C GLN A 81 -14.52 6.91 14.45
N ALA A 82 -15.56 6.10 14.38
CA ALA A 82 -16.38 5.77 15.56
C ALA A 82 -15.61 4.99 16.62
N TYR A 83 -14.64 4.19 16.22
CA TYR A 83 -13.73 3.50 17.11
C TYR A 83 -12.77 4.47 17.82
N GLY A 84 -12.52 5.64 17.25
CA GLY A 84 -11.66 6.67 17.82
C GLY A 84 -10.35 6.88 17.07
N LEU A 85 -10.20 6.30 15.89
CA LEU A 85 -8.99 6.47 15.10
C LEU A 85 -9.09 7.72 14.22
N GLU A 86 -7.94 8.33 13.95
CA GLU A 86 -7.80 9.36 12.94
C GLU A 86 -7.71 8.69 11.58
N VAL A 87 -8.61 9.05 10.67
CA VAL A 87 -8.68 8.45 9.33
C VAL A 87 -8.55 9.55 8.28
N HIS A 88 -7.68 9.32 7.31
CA HIS A 88 -7.43 10.26 6.22
C HIS A 88 -7.92 9.66 4.90
N ARG A 89 -8.76 10.41 4.19
CA ARG A 89 -9.16 10.06 2.83
C ARG A 89 -7.99 10.34 1.89
N GLY A 90 -7.61 9.36 1.08
CA GLY A 90 -6.52 9.51 0.13
C GLY A 90 -6.85 10.48 -1.00
N THR A 91 -5.80 11.11 -1.53
CA THR A 91 -5.89 12.00 -2.69
C THR A 91 -5.95 11.19 -3.98
N GLU A 92 -6.36 11.84 -5.07
CA GLU A 92 -6.35 11.24 -6.41
C GLU A 92 -4.93 10.83 -6.82
N GLU A 93 -3.94 11.69 -6.54
CA GLU A 93 -2.53 11.38 -6.79
C GLU A 93 -2.06 10.18 -5.98
N GLY A 94 -2.43 10.11 -4.71
CA GLY A 94 -2.10 8.97 -3.85
C GLY A 94 -2.75 7.67 -4.32
N ALA A 95 -3.97 7.73 -4.82
CA ALA A 95 -4.68 6.57 -5.38
C ALA A 95 -3.97 6.08 -6.66
N THR A 96 -3.56 6.99 -7.52
CA THR A 96 -2.79 6.66 -8.73
C THR A 96 -1.47 5.98 -8.37
N ALA A 97 -0.75 6.50 -7.37
CA ALA A 97 0.52 5.92 -6.91
C ALA A 97 0.32 4.51 -6.34
N ARG A 98 -0.84 4.22 -5.77
CA ARG A 98 -1.19 2.90 -5.21
C ARG A 98 -1.88 2.01 -6.23
N ARG A 99 -2.15 2.52 -7.42
CA ARG A 99 -2.86 1.83 -8.49
C ARG A 99 -4.22 1.31 -8.03
N CYS A 100 -4.94 2.14 -7.29
CA CYS A 100 -6.30 1.87 -6.83
C CYS A 100 -7.23 3.04 -7.19
N MET A 101 -8.52 2.84 -7.06
CA MET A 101 -9.53 3.84 -7.41
C MET A 101 -9.74 4.86 -6.28
N GLY A 102 -9.43 4.49 -5.06
CA GLY A 102 -9.52 5.33 -3.88
C GLY A 102 -9.10 4.57 -2.65
N TYR A 103 -8.74 5.29 -1.59
CA TYR A 103 -8.31 4.65 -0.35
C TYR A 103 -8.51 5.58 0.84
N ILE A 104 -8.48 4.98 2.02
CA ILE A 104 -8.33 5.67 3.28
C ILE A 104 -7.06 5.14 3.95
N ASN A 105 -6.45 5.95 4.80
CA ASN A 105 -5.34 5.48 5.62
C ASN A 105 -5.55 5.82 7.09
N PHE A 106 -4.98 5.00 7.92
CA PHE A 106 -5.07 5.12 9.37
C PHE A 106 -3.92 4.33 9.99
N LYS A 107 -3.72 4.54 11.29
CA LYS A 107 -2.80 3.71 12.07
C LYS A 107 -3.59 2.84 13.02
N ASP A 108 -3.15 1.59 13.18
CA ASP A 108 -3.75 0.71 14.18
C ASP A 108 -3.35 1.16 15.60
N PRO A 109 -3.90 0.54 16.66
CA PRO A 109 -3.55 0.93 18.04
C PRO A 109 -2.06 0.81 18.38
N SER A 110 -1.30 0.02 17.63
CA SER A 110 0.15 -0.13 17.82
C SER A 110 0.98 0.86 17.00
N GLY A 111 0.33 1.68 16.16
CA GLY A 111 0.99 2.68 15.32
C GLY A 111 1.39 2.19 13.93
N ASN A 112 0.96 1.01 13.56
CA ASN A 112 1.21 0.50 12.19
C ASN A 112 0.27 1.10 11.18
#